data_8141977191dd33c0fa0ae74f60a240bb
#
_entry.id   8141977191dd33c0fa0ae74f60a240bb
#
_cell.length_a   1.000
_cell.length_b   1.000
_cell.length_c   1.000
_cell.angle_alpha   90.00
_cell.angle_beta   90.00
_cell.angle_gamma   90.00
#
_symmetry.space_group_name_H-M   'P 1'
#
loop_
_entity.id
_entity.type
_entity.pdbx_description
1 polymer ?
#
loop_
_entity_poly.entity_id
_entity_poly.type
_entity_poly.pdbx_seq_one_letter_code
_entity_poly.pdbx_strand_id
1 'polypeptide(L)'
;MGNFVLQAKGAKVLTKPFLCSGGVGDGKQIAAALALGADGVNCGTRFCATKECNWPESFKQRMVKADERDTVLMFRRLHNTARVFRNGVSKEVEKIENEKGKEIAFSDVAHLVNGARGRKAEEEKDADGGIWSAGQVVGLIDSIPSCQELMDQMITEAEETIYKRLNNLIKPRSAFTPKSKL
;
A
#
# COMPACT_ATOMS: atom_id res chain seq x y z
N MET A 1 9.15 6.87 -7.36
CA MET A 1 8.07 7.52 -8.15
C MET A 1 6.75 7.18 -7.46
N GLY A 2 5.85 8.16 -7.28
CA GLY A 2 4.54 7.91 -6.71
C GLY A 2 3.60 7.23 -7.71
N ASN A 3 2.67 6.39 -7.22
CA ASN A 3 1.77 5.60 -8.07
C ASN A 3 0.92 6.43 -9.03
N PHE A 4 0.52 7.63 -8.66
CA PHE A 4 -0.26 8.51 -9.52
C PHE A 4 0.47 8.86 -10.85
N VAL A 5 1.77 9.11 -10.77
CA VAL A 5 2.62 9.37 -11.96
C VAL A 5 2.98 8.06 -12.68
N LEU A 6 3.29 7.01 -11.90
CA LEU A 6 3.71 5.72 -12.46
C LEU A 6 2.62 5.08 -13.32
N GLN A 7 1.38 5.07 -12.84
CA GLN A 7 0.24 4.51 -13.57
C GLN A 7 -0.07 5.30 -14.85
N ALA A 8 -0.14 6.63 -14.75
CA ALA A 8 -0.35 7.48 -15.94
C ALA A 8 0.75 7.31 -16.98
N LYS A 9 2.01 7.05 -16.56
CA LYS A 9 3.10 6.69 -17.47
C LYS A 9 2.92 5.28 -18.03
N GLY A 10 2.54 4.32 -17.19
CA GLY A 10 2.24 2.95 -17.59
C GLY A 10 1.20 2.88 -18.70
N ALA A 11 0.08 3.55 -18.52
CA ALA A 11 -1.00 3.63 -19.51
C ALA A 11 -0.57 4.21 -20.88
N LYS A 12 0.52 5.01 -20.90
CA LYS A 12 1.06 5.57 -22.15
C LYS A 12 2.04 4.65 -22.87
N VAL A 13 2.70 3.74 -22.15
CA VAL A 13 3.83 2.98 -22.73
C VAL A 13 3.59 1.47 -22.75
N LEU A 14 2.70 0.95 -21.91
CA LEU A 14 2.38 -0.46 -21.89
C LEU A 14 1.35 -0.81 -22.96
N THR A 15 1.58 -1.88 -23.67
CA THR A 15 0.68 -2.42 -24.69
C THR A 15 -0.10 -3.64 -24.21
N LYS A 16 0.11 -4.05 -22.98
CA LYS A 16 -0.57 -5.16 -22.31
C LYS A 16 -1.36 -4.64 -21.13
N PRO A 17 -2.43 -5.34 -20.72
CA PRO A 17 -3.14 -5.02 -19.48
C PRO A 17 -2.18 -4.97 -18.29
N PHE A 18 -2.41 -4.03 -17.35
CA PHE A 18 -1.59 -3.90 -16.16
C PHE A 18 -2.42 -3.63 -14.92
N LEU A 19 -1.91 -4.09 -13.78
CA LEU A 19 -2.50 -3.86 -12.47
C LEU A 19 -1.74 -2.75 -11.71
N CYS A 20 -2.51 -1.88 -11.05
CA CYS A 20 -1.94 -0.97 -10.06
C CYS A 20 -1.60 -1.74 -8.79
N SER A 21 -0.33 -1.79 -8.42
CA SER A 21 0.13 -2.46 -7.20
C SER A 21 0.70 -1.47 -6.20
N GLY A 22 0.32 -1.66 -4.93
CA GLY A 22 0.77 -0.87 -3.78
C GLY A 22 -0.02 0.41 -3.56
N GLY A 23 -0.34 0.68 -2.30
CA GLY A 23 -1.04 1.88 -1.86
C GLY A 23 -2.56 1.86 -2.06
N VAL A 24 -3.15 0.76 -2.48
CA VAL A 24 -4.61 0.60 -2.64
C VAL A 24 -5.18 -0.10 -1.41
N GLY A 25 -6.15 0.53 -0.75
CA GLY A 25 -6.83 0.04 0.45
C GLY A 25 -8.32 0.33 0.50
N ASP A 26 -8.86 1.11 -0.45
CA ASP A 26 -10.29 1.45 -0.54
C ASP A 26 -10.81 1.49 -1.98
N GLY A 27 -12.13 1.61 -2.14
CA GLY A 27 -12.76 1.64 -3.45
C GLY A 27 -12.51 2.93 -4.22
N LYS A 28 -12.26 4.06 -3.56
CA LYS A 28 -11.92 5.32 -4.25
C LYS A 28 -10.57 5.20 -4.95
N GLN A 29 -9.65 4.48 -4.33
CA GLN A 29 -8.34 4.21 -4.93
C GLN A 29 -8.44 3.21 -6.09
N ILE A 30 -9.38 2.25 -6.04
CA ILE A 30 -9.71 1.40 -7.21
C ILE A 30 -10.21 2.27 -8.36
N ALA A 31 -11.21 3.12 -8.12
CA ALA A 31 -11.75 4.01 -9.14
C ALA A 31 -10.67 4.92 -9.75
N ALA A 32 -9.77 5.45 -8.91
CA ALA A 32 -8.64 6.27 -9.37
C ALA A 32 -7.65 5.49 -10.23
N ALA A 33 -7.32 4.24 -9.86
CA ALA A 33 -6.43 3.38 -10.62
C ALA A 33 -7.00 3.06 -12.01
N LEU A 34 -8.29 2.72 -12.09
CA LEU A 34 -8.99 2.49 -13.35
C LEU A 34 -9.04 3.75 -14.21
N ALA A 35 -9.30 4.92 -13.61
CA ALA A 35 -9.29 6.21 -14.31
C ALA A 35 -7.91 6.59 -14.87
N LEU A 36 -6.83 6.12 -14.24
CA LEU A 36 -5.45 6.31 -14.70
C LEU A 36 -5.01 5.28 -15.74
N GLY A 37 -5.89 4.33 -16.11
CA GLY A 37 -5.68 3.36 -17.17
C GLY A 37 -5.21 1.98 -16.73
N ALA A 38 -5.22 1.66 -15.43
CA ALA A 38 -5.02 0.30 -14.97
C ALA A 38 -6.26 -0.56 -15.26
N ASP A 39 -6.08 -1.85 -15.51
CA ASP A 39 -7.15 -2.83 -15.72
C ASP A 39 -7.64 -3.45 -14.40
N GLY A 40 -6.96 -3.17 -13.31
CA GLY A 40 -7.31 -3.62 -11.97
C GLY A 40 -6.26 -3.21 -10.94
N VAL A 41 -6.38 -3.77 -9.73
CA VAL A 41 -5.49 -3.46 -8.61
C VAL A 41 -4.95 -4.72 -7.94
N ASN A 42 -3.81 -4.60 -7.28
CA ASN A 42 -3.22 -5.63 -6.42
C ASN A 42 -2.99 -5.03 -5.02
N CYS A 43 -3.67 -5.60 -4.02
CA CYS A 43 -3.67 -5.12 -2.64
C CYS A 43 -2.99 -6.15 -1.73
N GLY A 44 -1.90 -5.79 -1.06
CA GLY A 44 -1.26 -6.61 -0.02
C GLY A 44 -1.71 -6.18 1.39
N THR A 45 -1.20 -5.03 1.83
CA THR A 45 -1.36 -4.54 3.21
C THR A 45 -2.81 -4.52 3.69
N ARG A 46 -3.77 -4.12 2.86
CA ARG A 46 -5.19 -4.08 3.25
C ARG A 46 -5.73 -5.48 3.60
N PHE A 47 -5.37 -6.50 2.82
CA PHE A 47 -5.81 -7.87 3.06
C PHE A 47 -5.10 -8.54 4.24
N CYS A 48 -3.93 -8.05 4.66
CA CYS A 48 -3.30 -8.51 5.90
C CYS A 48 -4.14 -8.17 7.15
N ALA A 49 -4.97 -7.13 7.09
CA ALA A 49 -5.90 -6.75 8.15
C ALA A 49 -7.32 -7.30 7.89
N THR A 50 -7.43 -8.59 7.59
CA THR A 50 -8.71 -9.32 7.46
C THR A 50 -8.78 -10.48 8.45
N LYS A 51 -9.98 -10.97 8.72
CA LYS A 51 -10.20 -12.11 9.63
C LYS A 51 -9.48 -13.36 9.15
N GLU A 52 -9.45 -13.60 7.82
CA GLU A 52 -8.88 -14.80 7.21
C GLU A 52 -7.36 -14.76 7.06
N CYS A 53 -6.71 -13.59 7.19
CA CYS A 53 -5.26 -13.53 7.21
C CYS A 53 -4.71 -14.26 8.43
N ASN A 54 -3.72 -15.13 8.21
CA ASN A 54 -3.12 -15.95 9.28
C ASN A 54 -2.22 -15.17 10.26
N TRP A 55 -2.03 -13.87 10.04
CA TRP A 55 -1.26 -13.05 10.98
C TRP A 55 -1.94 -12.97 12.35
N PRO A 56 -1.14 -12.96 13.43
CA PRO A 56 -1.66 -12.81 14.79
C PRO A 56 -2.48 -11.53 14.93
N GLU A 57 -3.50 -11.58 15.78
CA GLU A 57 -4.40 -10.43 16.03
C GLU A 57 -3.63 -9.17 16.48
N SER A 58 -2.53 -9.34 17.22
CA SER A 58 -1.66 -8.23 17.64
C SER A 58 -1.10 -7.41 16.45
N PHE A 59 -0.74 -8.08 15.35
CA PHE A 59 -0.28 -7.42 14.13
C PHE A 59 -1.42 -6.65 13.44
N LYS A 60 -2.60 -7.28 13.32
CA LYS A 60 -3.78 -6.65 12.72
C LYS A 60 -4.24 -5.42 13.52
N GLN A 61 -4.27 -5.53 14.83
CA GLN A 61 -4.60 -4.42 15.73
C GLN A 61 -3.55 -3.29 15.66
N ARG A 62 -2.28 -3.64 15.42
CA ARG A 62 -1.24 -2.66 15.20
C ARG A 62 -1.46 -1.89 13.90
N MET A 63 -1.94 -2.58 12.83
CA MET A 63 -2.29 -1.94 11.55
C MET A 63 -3.47 -0.98 11.70
N VAL A 64 -4.52 -1.37 12.44
CA VAL A 64 -5.72 -0.51 12.69
C VAL A 64 -5.38 0.76 13.47
N LYS A 65 -4.35 0.71 14.32
CA LYS A 65 -3.91 1.85 15.15
C LYS A 65 -2.84 2.73 14.47
N ALA A 66 -2.38 2.32 13.31
CA ALA A 66 -1.28 2.97 12.60
C ALA A 66 -1.76 4.15 11.75
N ASP A 67 -0.87 5.09 11.51
CA ASP A 67 -1.03 6.10 10.46
C ASP A 67 -0.09 5.85 9.26
N GLU A 68 -0.17 6.66 8.22
CA GLU A 68 0.64 6.54 7.00
C GLU A 68 2.15 6.74 7.22
N ARG A 69 2.57 7.25 8.38
CA ARG A 69 3.96 7.48 8.78
C ARG A 69 4.54 6.31 9.57
N ASP A 70 3.70 5.35 9.99
CA ASP A 70 4.13 4.16 10.71
C ASP A 70 4.77 3.10 9.81
N THR A 71 5.35 3.52 8.69
CA THR A 71 6.17 2.69 7.83
C THR A 71 7.51 3.35 7.54
N VAL A 72 8.52 2.51 7.24
CA VAL A 72 9.88 2.96 6.94
C VAL A 72 10.46 2.21 5.75
N LEU A 73 11.34 2.86 4.99
CA LEU A 73 12.10 2.22 3.92
C LEU A 73 13.43 1.72 4.49
N MET A 74 13.68 0.43 4.36
CA MET A 74 14.92 -0.24 4.74
C MET A 74 15.70 -0.72 3.53
N PHE A 75 16.96 -1.05 3.69
CA PHE A 75 17.85 -1.64 2.69
C PHE A 75 18.08 -0.78 1.44
N ARG A 76 17.88 0.53 1.55
CA ARG A 76 18.11 1.46 0.43
C ARG A 76 19.57 1.46 -0.01
N ARG A 77 20.48 1.40 0.97
CA ARG A 77 21.94 1.40 0.72
C ARG A 77 22.42 0.03 0.23
N LEU A 78 21.66 -1.02 0.49
CA LEU A 78 21.90 -2.38 -0.01
C LEU A 78 21.28 -2.64 -1.38
N HIS A 79 20.73 -1.60 -2.04
CA HIS A 79 20.02 -1.72 -3.33
C HIS A 79 18.86 -2.73 -3.35
N ASN A 80 18.29 -3.03 -2.19
CA ASN A 80 17.16 -3.95 -2.02
C ASN A 80 16.06 -3.29 -1.16
N THR A 81 15.61 -2.12 -1.57
CA THR A 81 14.67 -1.30 -0.79
C THR A 81 13.36 -2.04 -0.53
N ALA A 82 13.01 -2.18 0.74
CA ALA A 82 11.73 -2.69 1.20
C ALA A 82 11.03 -1.66 2.09
N ARG A 83 9.70 -1.60 2.02
CA ARG A 83 8.89 -0.83 2.97
C ARG A 83 8.30 -1.76 4.00
N VAL A 84 8.53 -1.46 5.25
CA VAL A 84 8.10 -2.27 6.40
C VAL A 84 7.41 -1.41 7.45
N PHE A 85 6.70 -2.04 8.36
CA PHE A 85 6.13 -1.36 9.52
C PHE A 85 7.24 -0.80 10.41
N ARG A 86 7.00 0.39 10.97
CA ARG A 86 7.95 1.08 11.87
C ARG A 86 7.81 0.53 13.28
N ASN A 87 8.73 -0.33 13.67
CA ASN A 87 8.80 -0.95 15.00
C ASN A 87 10.23 -0.92 15.55
N GLY A 88 10.47 -1.56 16.69
CA GLY A 88 11.79 -1.59 17.33
C GLY A 88 12.89 -2.12 16.42
N VAL A 89 12.61 -3.23 15.71
CA VAL A 89 13.59 -3.88 14.82
C VAL A 89 13.88 -3.01 13.59
N SER A 90 12.86 -2.47 12.95
CA SER A 90 13.06 -1.61 11.76
C SER A 90 13.82 -0.32 12.09
N LYS A 91 13.60 0.25 13.28
CA LYS A 91 14.37 1.42 13.76
C LYS A 91 15.83 1.08 14.00
N GLU A 92 16.13 -0.10 14.55
CA GLU A 92 17.52 -0.53 14.76
C GLU A 92 18.23 -0.75 13.43
N VAL A 93 17.58 -1.37 12.45
CA VAL A 93 18.13 -1.49 11.09
C VAL A 93 18.39 -0.12 10.47
N GLU A 94 17.45 0.81 10.56
CA GLU A 94 17.60 2.18 10.05
C GLU A 94 18.80 2.89 10.70
N LYS A 95 18.99 2.69 11.99
CA LYS A 95 20.14 3.23 12.74
C LYS A 95 21.46 2.69 12.22
N ILE A 96 21.59 1.35 12.07
CA ILE A 96 22.79 0.70 11.54
C ILE A 96 23.07 1.18 10.09
N GLU A 97 22.04 1.27 9.24
CA GLU A 97 22.18 1.80 7.87
C GLU A 97 22.70 3.25 7.85
N ASN A 98 22.28 4.08 8.79
CA ASN A 98 22.71 5.47 8.86
C ASN A 98 24.14 5.59 9.41
N GLU A 99 24.50 4.82 10.43
CA GLU A 99 25.84 4.83 11.04
C GLU A 99 26.91 4.32 10.06
N LYS A 100 26.65 3.22 9.37
CA LYS A 100 27.59 2.60 8.41
C LYS A 100 27.62 3.27 7.03
N GLY A 101 26.57 3.94 6.67
CA GLY A 101 26.52 4.69 5.43
C GLY A 101 26.70 3.79 4.20
N LYS A 102 27.71 4.08 3.37
CA LYS A 102 28.02 3.32 2.14
C LYS A 102 28.75 1.99 2.41
N GLU A 103 29.29 1.82 3.61
CA GLU A 103 30.06 0.63 4.01
C GLU A 103 29.17 -0.49 4.55
N ILE A 104 27.87 -0.29 4.62
CA ILE A 104 26.93 -1.29 5.12
C ILE A 104 26.95 -2.53 4.26
N ALA A 105 27.03 -3.71 4.91
CA ALA A 105 26.83 -5.01 4.30
C ALA A 105 25.57 -5.68 4.89
N PHE A 106 24.97 -6.61 4.14
CA PHE A 106 23.78 -7.34 4.64
C PHE A 106 24.06 -8.11 5.95
N SER A 107 25.30 -8.59 6.14
CA SER A 107 25.73 -9.25 7.38
C SER A 107 25.52 -8.40 8.64
N ASP A 108 25.58 -7.09 8.52
CA ASP A 108 25.42 -6.15 9.65
C ASP A 108 24.01 -6.18 10.24
N VAL A 109 23.01 -6.46 9.40
CA VAL A 109 21.60 -6.46 9.77
C VAL A 109 20.93 -7.84 9.69
N ALA A 110 21.61 -8.85 9.14
CA ALA A 110 21.05 -10.17 8.90
C ALA A 110 20.42 -10.80 10.14
N HIS A 111 21.03 -10.62 11.31
CA HIS A 111 20.52 -11.15 12.59
C HIS A 111 19.18 -10.51 13.01
N LEU A 112 18.90 -9.29 12.58
CA LEU A 112 17.67 -8.57 12.88
C LEU A 112 16.52 -8.94 11.92
N VAL A 113 16.86 -9.32 10.67
CA VAL A 113 15.88 -9.40 9.58
C VAL A 113 15.72 -10.79 8.98
N ASN A 114 16.33 -11.81 9.58
CA ASN A 114 16.20 -13.18 9.11
C ASN A 114 14.79 -13.74 9.31
N GLY A 115 14.40 -14.67 8.44
CA GLY A 115 13.06 -15.26 8.47
C GLY A 115 12.74 -16.06 9.75
N ALA A 116 13.75 -16.59 10.46
CA ALA A 116 13.53 -17.28 11.73
C ALA A 116 13.04 -16.31 12.80
N ARG A 117 13.63 -15.11 12.86
CA ARG A 117 13.15 -14.04 13.76
C ARG A 117 11.73 -13.60 13.45
N GLY A 118 11.40 -13.45 12.17
CA GLY A 118 10.03 -13.12 11.75
C GLY A 118 9.01 -14.17 12.19
N ARG A 119 9.29 -15.45 11.95
CA ARG A 119 8.42 -16.55 12.39
C ARG A 119 8.27 -16.59 13.91
N LYS A 120 9.35 -16.41 14.65
CA LYS A 120 9.31 -16.35 16.11
C LYS A 120 8.43 -15.20 16.60
N ALA A 121 8.53 -14.02 15.99
CA ALA A 121 7.69 -12.88 16.32
C ALA A 121 6.20 -13.15 16.07
N GLU A 122 5.86 -13.86 14.99
CA GLU A 122 4.49 -14.31 14.72
C GLU A 122 4.00 -15.34 15.75
N GLU A 123 4.81 -16.36 16.09
CA GLU A 123 4.49 -17.37 17.09
C GLU A 123 4.28 -16.77 18.49
N GLU A 124 5.12 -15.82 18.88
CA GLU A 124 5.04 -15.09 20.15
C GLU A 124 3.99 -13.95 20.11
N LYS A 125 3.36 -13.70 18.95
CA LYS A 125 2.38 -12.62 18.72
C LYS A 125 2.96 -11.24 19.03
N ASP A 126 4.27 -11.07 18.85
CA ASP A 126 5.01 -9.85 19.11
C ASP A 126 5.24 -9.06 17.81
N ALA A 127 4.38 -8.06 17.54
CA ALA A 127 4.49 -7.22 16.36
C ALA A 127 5.74 -6.31 16.35
N ASP A 128 6.46 -6.20 17.45
CA ASP A 128 7.72 -5.47 17.57
C ASP A 128 8.96 -6.39 17.48
N GLY A 129 8.79 -7.72 17.51
CA GLY A 129 9.88 -8.72 17.56
C GLY A 129 10.58 -8.99 16.23
N GLY A 130 9.96 -8.64 15.10
CA GLY A 130 10.48 -8.90 13.75
C GLY A 130 10.11 -7.81 12.75
N ILE A 131 10.68 -7.88 11.55
CA ILE A 131 10.23 -7.02 10.45
C ILE A 131 9.06 -7.67 9.72
N TRP A 132 8.11 -6.85 9.28
CA TRP A 132 7.00 -7.26 8.42
C TRP A 132 6.60 -6.15 7.45
N SER A 133 6.20 -6.57 6.25
CA SER A 133 5.90 -5.64 5.17
C SER A 133 4.60 -4.89 5.42
N ALA A 134 4.63 -3.57 5.28
CA ALA A 134 3.45 -2.72 5.30
C ALA A 134 3.64 -1.51 4.39
N GLY A 135 2.67 -1.25 3.52
CA GLY A 135 2.62 -0.02 2.73
C GLY A 135 2.05 1.16 3.53
N GLN A 136 2.27 2.39 3.06
CA GLN A 136 1.70 3.60 3.69
C GLN A 136 0.17 3.60 3.73
N VAL A 137 -0.47 2.76 2.91
CA VAL A 137 -1.92 2.52 2.95
C VAL A 137 -2.40 1.98 4.30
N VAL A 138 -1.50 1.54 5.16
CA VAL A 138 -1.83 1.14 6.55
C VAL A 138 -2.59 2.24 7.27
N GLY A 139 -2.30 3.53 7.00
CA GLY A 139 -3.01 4.65 7.58
C GLY A 139 -4.47 4.83 7.11
N LEU A 140 -4.94 4.01 6.16
CA LEU A 140 -6.35 3.95 5.75
C LEU A 140 -7.09 2.73 6.30
N ILE A 141 -6.42 1.92 7.15
CA ILE A 141 -7.00 0.69 7.71
C ILE A 141 -7.54 0.99 9.10
N ASP A 142 -8.85 0.96 9.24
CA ASP A 142 -9.60 1.28 10.47
C ASP A 142 -10.33 0.08 11.08
N SER A 143 -10.33 -1.07 10.38
CA SER A 143 -11.12 -2.24 10.74
C SER A 143 -10.52 -3.56 10.23
N ILE A 144 -10.96 -4.68 10.81
CA ILE A 144 -10.56 -6.05 10.45
C ILE A 144 -11.80 -6.82 9.99
N PRO A 145 -12.32 -6.55 8.78
CA PRO A 145 -13.45 -7.26 8.20
C PRO A 145 -13.07 -8.66 7.74
N SER A 146 -14.05 -9.48 7.33
CA SER A 146 -13.75 -10.63 6.47
C SER A 146 -13.30 -10.19 5.08
N CYS A 147 -12.67 -11.10 4.33
CA CYS A 147 -12.31 -10.82 2.94
C CYS A 147 -13.54 -10.50 2.08
N GLN A 148 -14.67 -11.17 2.32
CA GLN A 148 -15.91 -10.91 1.59
C GLN A 148 -16.45 -9.51 1.91
N GLU A 149 -16.58 -9.16 3.20
CA GLU A 149 -17.03 -7.83 3.63
C GLU A 149 -16.13 -6.72 3.04
N LEU A 150 -14.81 -6.94 3.02
CA LEU A 150 -13.86 -5.99 2.45
C LEU A 150 -14.06 -5.84 0.94
N MET A 151 -14.20 -6.94 0.21
CA MET A 151 -14.41 -6.91 -1.24
C MET A 151 -15.71 -6.21 -1.60
N ASP A 152 -16.80 -6.53 -0.93
CA ASP A 152 -18.11 -5.92 -1.17
C ASP A 152 -18.05 -4.40 -0.91
N GLN A 153 -17.41 -3.99 0.18
CA GLN A 153 -17.21 -2.58 0.51
C GLN A 153 -16.39 -1.86 -0.56
N MET A 154 -15.23 -2.42 -0.94
CA MET A 154 -14.34 -1.78 -1.91
C MET A 154 -14.98 -1.67 -3.30
N ILE A 155 -15.71 -2.68 -3.75
CA ILE A 155 -16.40 -2.64 -5.05
C ILE A 155 -17.55 -1.64 -5.01
N THR A 156 -18.40 -1.67 -3.98
CA THR A 156 -19.50 -0.71 -3.83
C THR A 156 -18.98 0.74 -3.82
N GLU A 157 -17.93 1.01 -3.06
CA GLU A 157 -17.32 2.34 -2.98
C GLU A 157 -16.71 2.79 -4.32
N ALA A 158 -16.09 1.87 -5.05
CA ALA A 158 -15.55 2.15 -6.39
C ALA A 158 -16.67 2.51 -7.37
N GLU A 159 -17.75 1.72 -7.41
CA GLU A 159 -18.93 1.96 -8.24
C GLU A 159 -19.60 3.30 -7.90
N GLU A 160 -19.79 3.59 -6.62
CA GLU A 160 -20.35 4.89 -6.19
C GLU A 160 -19.46 6.06 -6.59
N THR A 161 -18.15 5.89 -6.50
CA THR A 161 -17.20 6.91 -6.92
C THR A 161 -17.32 7.18 -8.41
N ILE A 162 -17.40 6.13 -9.24
CA ILE A 162 -17.49 6.24 -10.70
C ILE A 162 -18.87 6.78 -11.11
N TYR A 163 -19.93 6.12 -10.70
CA TYR A 163 -21.29 6.40 -11.21
C TYR A 163 -21.96 7.62 -10.58
N LYS A 164 -21.69 7.87 -9.29
CA LYS A 164 -22.32 9.01 -8.58
C LYS A 164 -21.39 10.21 -8.56
N ARG A 165 -20.19 10.06 -7.93
CA ARG A 165 -19.31 11.20 -7.69
C ARG A 165 -18.73 11.78 -8.98
N LEU A 166 -18.07 10.96 -9.79
CA LEU A 166 -17.37 11.47 -10.99
C LEU A 166 -18.36 11.90 -12.06
N ASN A 167 -19.46 11.18 -12.26
CA ASN A 167 -20.48 11.56 -13.23
C ASN A 167 -21.12 12.92 -12.91
N ASN A 168 -21.36 13.22 -11.64
CA ASN A 168 -21.90 14.50 -11.20
C ASN A 168 -20.94 15.69 -11.40
N LEU A 169 -19.65 15.42 -11.60
CA LEU A 169 -18.65 16.46 -11.88
C LEU A 169 -18.50 16.76 -13.38
N ILE A 170 -19.04 15.89 -14.25
CA ILE A 170 -18.95 16.03 -15.71
C ILE A 170 -20.20 16.77 -16.19
N LYS A 171 -20.05 18.01 -16.65
CA LYS A 171 -21.13 18.71 -17.34
C LYS A 171 -21.38 18.08 -18.72
N PRO A 172 -22.65 17.85 -19.13
CA PRO A 172 -22.97 17.40 -20.49
C PRO A 172 -22.32 18.30 -21.55
N ARG A 173 -21.70 17.70 -22.57
CA ARG A 173 -21.05 18.43 -23.68
C ARG A 173 -21.99 19.36 -24.44
N SER A 174 -23.31 19.18 -24.38
CA SER A 174 -24.33 20.07 -24.95
C SER A 174 -24.28 21.50 -24.40
N ALA A 175 -23.57 21.76 -23.31
CA ALA A 175 -23.34 23.11 -22.78
C ALA A 175 -22.11 23.81 -23.38
N PHE A 176 -21.34 23.13 -24.22
CA PHE A 176 -20.19 23.70 -24.93
C PHE A 176 -20.57 24.02 -26.38
N THR A 177 -21.28 25.10 -26.60
CA THR A 177 -21.38 25.70 -27.91
C THR A 177 -20.08 26.46 -28.18
N PRO A 178 -19.28 26.10 -29.22
CA PRO A 178 -18.13 26.92 -29.57
C PRO A 178 -18.65 28.30 -29.92
N LYS A 179 -18.17 29.36 -29.26
CA LYS A 179 -18.44 30.72 -29.72
C LYS A 179 -17.90 30.80 -31.15
N SER A 180 -18.78 30.95 -32.12
CA SER A 180 -18.38 31.28 -33.49
C SER A 180 -17.53 32.54 -33.42
N LYS A 181 -16.29 32.43 -33.88
CA LYS A 181 -15.51 33.64 -34.18
C LYS A 181 -16.23 34.36 -35.33
N LEU A 182 -16.82 35.49 -35.02
CA LEU A 182 -17.10 36.52 -36.01
C LEU A 182 -15.81 37.22 -36.40
#